data_1bac3abb3a2debbc5affbd0cc5103837
#
_entry.id   1bac3abb3a2debbc5affbd0cc5103837
#
_cell.length_a   1.000
_cell.length_b   1.000
_cell.length_c   1.000
_cell.angle_alpha   90.00
_cell.angle_beta   90.00
_cell.angle_gamma   90.00
#
_symmetry.space_group_name_H-M   'P 1'
#
loop_
_entity.id
_entity.type
_entity.pdbx_description
1 polymer ?
#
loop_
_entity_poly.entity_id
_entity_poly.type
_entity_poly.pdbx_seq_one_letter_code
_entity_poly.pdbx_strand_id
1 'polypeptide(L)' 'FVGRSLRDLNLRRNCSVTVLAAGPANRLTFNPPASYILAAGELLVVMGSSEALESLPSC' A
#
# COMPACT_ATOMS: atom_id res chain seq x y z
N PHE A 1 8.23 3.52 -1.45
CA PHE A 1 6.98 3.44 -2.24
C PHE A 1 6.56 4.78 -2.84
N VAL A 2 7.17 5.87 -2.41
CA VAL A 2 6.82 7.22 -2.89
C VAL A 2 7.03 7.34 -4.39
N GLY A 3 6.06 7.96 -5.08
CA GLY A 3 6.12 8.18 -6.51
C GLY A 3 5.68 7.01 -7.37
N ARG A 4 5.30 5.89 -6.75
CA ARG A 4 4.84 4.73 -7.48
C ARG A 4 3.34 4.53 -7.30
N SER A 5 2.69 4.02 -8.34
CA SER A 5 1.28 3.66 -8.24
C SER A 5 1.14 2.32 -7.52
N LEU A 6 -0.05 2.05 -7.00
CA LEU A 6 -0.34 0.76 -6.38
C LEU A 6 -0.18 -0.39 -7.38
N ARG A 7 -0.49 -0.13 -8.64
CA ARG A 7 -0.31 -1.10 -9.72
C ARG A 7 1.16 -1.46 -9.88
N ASP A 8 2.05 -0.47 -9.87
CA ASP A 8 3.49 -0.69 -10.03
C ASP A 8 4.06 -1.46 -8.85
N LEU A 9 3.57 -1.20 -7.64
CA LEU A 9 4.00 -1.90 -6.45
C LEU A 9 3.51 -3.34 -6.43
N ASN A 10 2.30 -3.57 -6.93
CA ASN A 10 1.68 -4.89 -6.99
C ASN A 10 1.84 -5.67 -5.68
N LEU A 11 1.49 -5.02 -4.58
CA LEU A 11 1.73 -5.56 -3.24
C LEU A 11 1.01 -6.87 -3.00
N ARG A 12 -0.19 -7.03 -3.56
CA ARG A 12 -0.95 -8.25 -3.41
C ARG A 12 -0.20 -9.47 -3.94
N ARG A 13 0.44 -9.32 -5.08
CA ARG A 13 1.18 -10.41 -5.72
C ARG A 13 2.57 -10.57 -5.14
N ASN A 14 3.28 -9.46 -4.93
CA ASN A 14 4.67 -9.49 -4.51
C ASN A 14 4.83 -9.70 -3.02
N CYS A 15 3.92 -9.13 -2.22
CA CYS A 15 4.03 -9.13 -0.77
C CYS A 15 2.90 -9.89 -0.08
N SER A 16 1.93 -10.40 -0.83
CA SER A 16 0.77 -11.13 -0.30
C SER A 16 -0.04 -10.30 0.70
N VAL A 17 -0.13 -9.00 0.47
CA VAL A 17 -0.96 -8.11 1.30
C VAL A 17 -2.02 -7.43 0.45
N THR A 18 -3.12 -7.07 1.08
CA THR A 18 -4.22 -6.35 0.45
C THR A 18 -4.20 -4.90 0.92
N VAL A 19 -4.26 -3.95 -0.01
CA VAL A 19 -4.31 -2.53 0.32
C VAL A 19 -5.75 -2.17 0.64
N LEU A 20 -5.98 -1.64 1.84
CA LEU A 20 -7.31 -1.23 2.30
C LEU A 20 -7.53 0.25 2.11
N ALA A 21 -6.52 1.07 2.34
CA ALA A 21 -6.61 2.52 2.24
C ALA A 21 -5.24 3.13 2.00
N ALA A 22 -5.23 4.33 1.47
CA ALA A 22 -4.01 5.11 1.27
C ALA A 22 -4.31 6.60 1.33
N GLY A 23 -3.34 7.39 1.73
CA GLY A 23 -3.48 8.84 1.76
C GLY A 23 -2.94 9.46 3.04
N PRO A 24 -3.10 10.79 3.21
CA PRO A 24 -2.71 11.45 4.44
C PRO A 24 -3.53 10.94 5.62
N ALA A 25 -2.92 10.94 6.81
CA ALA A 25 -3.52 10.35 8.01
C ALA A 25 -4.92 10.90 8.32
N ASN A 26 -5.16 12.16 7.99
CA ASN A 26 -6.45 12.82 8.27
C ASN A 26 -7.45 12.70 7.12
N ARG A 27 -7.09 12.04 6.02
CA ARG A 27 -7.97 11.93 4.85
C ARG A 27 -7.60 10.70 4.04
N LEU A 28 -7.83 9.53 4.60
CA LEU A 28 -7.56 8.28 3.90
C LEU A 28 -8.58 8.02 2.81
N THR A 29 -8.11 7.52 1.67
CA THR A 29 -8.96 7.04 0.59
C THR A 29 -9.08 5.53 0.75
N PHE A 30 -10.28 5.05 1.07
CA PHE A 30 -10.51 3.62 1.21
C PHE A 30 -10.70 2.99 -0.16
N ASN A 31 -10.23 1.77 -0.31
CA ASN A 31 -10.28 1.03 -1.56
C ASN A 31 -9.70 1.84 -2.73
N PRO A 32 -8.45 2.34 -2.61
CA PRO A 32 -7.88 3.20 -3.63
C PRO A 32 -7.70 2.46 -4.95
N PRO A 33 -7.80 3.18 -6.09
CA PRO A 33 -7.61 2.56 -7.40
C PRO A 33 -6.15 2.14 -7.61
N ALA A 34 -5.93 1.20 -8.52
CA ALA A 34 -4.58 0.74 -8.84
C ALA A 34 -3.69 1.85 -9.39
N SER A 35 -4.29 2.89 -9.96
CA SER A 35 -3.57 4.06 -10.47
C SER A 35 -3.18 5.07 -9.40
N TYR A 36 -3.59 4.87 -8.16
CA TYR A 36 -3.25 5.78 -7.06
C TYR A 36 -1.73 5.83 -6.87
N ILE A 37 -1.18 7.03 -6.85
CA ILE A 37 0.26 7.24 -6.68
C ILE A 37 0.50 7.73 -5.26
N LEU A 38 1.37 7.02 -4.53
CA LEU A 38 1.70 7.37 -3.15
C LEU A 38 2.59 8.60 -3.12
N ALA A 39 2.28 9.53 -2.22
CA ALA A 39 3.09 10.73 -1.99
C ALA A 39 3.82 10.61 -0.64
N ALA A 40 4.86 11.41 -0.49
CA ALA A 40 5.64 11.43 0.74
C ALA A 40 4.76 11.79 1.94
N GLY A 41 4.93 11.07 3.05
CA GLY A 41 4.19 11.32 4.28
C GLY A 41 2.80 10.71 4.32
N GLU A 42 2.37 10.05 3.27
CA GLU A 42 1.08 9.36 3.27
C GLU A 42 1.17 8.00 3.96
N LEU A 43 0.03 7.55 4.47
CA LEU A 43 -0.11 6.23 5.07
C LEU A 43 -0.61 5.24 4.05
N LEU A 44 -0.20 4.00 4.22
CA LEU A 44 -0.71 2.88 3.43
C LEU A 44 -1.23 1.83 4.42
N VAL A 45 -2.54 1.61 4.40
CA VAL A 45 -3.17 0.63 5.28
C VAL A 45 -3.31 -0.67 4.53
N VAL A 46 -2.70 -1.72 5.05
CA VAL A 46 -2.68 -3.03 4.40
C VAL A 46 -3.13 -4.12 5.36
N MET A 47 -3.59 -5.22 4.80
CA MET A 47 -3.96 -6.41 5.55
C MET A 47 -3.23 -7.62 4.97
N GLY A 48 -2.72 -8.47 5.84
CA GLY A 48 -2.01 -9.68 5.42
C GLY A 48 -1.62 -10.51 6.62
N SER A 49 -0.96 -11.65 6.36
CA SER A 49 -0.42 -12.48 7.44
C SER A 49 0.72 -11.75 8.16
N SER A 50 1.04 -12.19 9.37
CA SER A 50 2.16 -11.64 10.12
C SER A 50 3.45 -11.70 9.32
N GLU A 51 3.69 -12.82 8.64
CA GLU A 51 4.88 -13.00 7.82
C GLU A 51 4.93 -12.03 6.66
N ALA A 52 3.78 -11.83 5.98
CA ALA A 52 3.71 -10.90 4.87
C ALA A 52 3.96 -9.48 5.33
N LEU A 53 3.39 -9.08 6.47
CA LEU A 53 3.59 -7.74 7.01
C LEU A 53 5.03 -7.50 7.45
N GLU A 54 5.67 -8.51 8.03
CA GLU A 54 7.07 -8.41 8.44
C GLU A 54 8.02 -8.25 7.27
N SER A 55 7.69 -8.79 6.10
CA SER A 55 8.55 -8.68 4.93
C SER A 55 8.47 -7.33 4.23
N LEU A 56 7.51 -6.48 4.59
CA LEU A 56 7.42 -5.14 4.03
C LEU A 56 8.54 -4.25 4.58
N PRO A 57 9.08 -3.35 3.76
CA PRO A 57 8.80 -3.10 2.34
C PRO A 57 9.67 -3.87 1.36
N SER A 58 10.43 -4.85 1.80
CA SER A 58 11.47 -5.50 1.00
C SER A 58 11.00 -6.71 0.17
N CYS A 59 9.72 -6.92 0.07
CA CYS A 59 9.23 -8.04 -0.74
C CYS A 59 9.12 -7.71 -2.24
#